data_467d8acd9c99ac7068c213ac318a4da2
#
_entry.id   467d8acd9c99ac7068c213ac318a4da2
#
_cell.length_a   1.000
_cell.length_b   1.000
_cell.length_c   1.000
_cell.angle_alpha   90.00
_cell.angle_beta   90.00
_cell.angle_gamma   90.00
#
_symmetry.space_group_name_H-M   'P 1'
#
loop_
_entity.id
_entity.type
_entity.pdbx_description
1 polymer ?
#
loop_
_entity_poly.entity_id
_entity_poly.type
_entity_poly.pdbx_seq_one_letter_code
_entity_poly.pdbx_strand_id
1 'polypeptide(L)'
;MTKLPLLLLAACAALALPLGAQTPPAGAPKNIVIGLVAKSQSNPVFQAARVGAQDAAKELSAKYGLNITVDWRTPNDEDAQKQADAIEQLVLAGANGIAVSCSDANKVTPAINDAVKNGVPVVTFDSDAPKSARFAMYGVDDYKCGLKIMDDLAKYLHGQGVVAILAGNQNAPNLQKRAQAVRDEAKKYPGITIIDTYYHKETPQDAAAKVEEVMQAHPEITGWAMIGGWPLFTTNALKWPPGTVEVVAVDALPAELAYIRNGYVPELLAQQCYEWGHQSVTLLVDKILFKKQPDQVFVESELIPVTKDNVEAFSKNWDKWLPNK
;
A
#
# COMPACT_ATOMS: atom_id res chain seq x y z
N MET A 1 -29.91 66.59 30.20
CA MET A 1 -30.37 66.02 28.90
C MET A 1 -29.16 65.87 28.03
N THR A 2 -28.49 64.67 28.12
CA THR A 2 -27.26 64.35 27.40
C THR A 2 -27.60 63.29 26.38
N LYS A 3 -27.40 63.59 25.08
CA LYS A 3 -27.67 62.72 23.94
C LYS A 3 -26.44 61.80 23.70
N LEU A 4 -26.67 60.50 23.74
CA LEU A 4 -25.70 59.48 23.40
C LEU A 4 -25.69 59.25 21.86
N PRO A 5 -24.56 59.18 21.17
CA PRO A 5 -24.52 58.83 19.73
C PRO A 5 -24.58 57.34 19.52
N LEU A 6 -25.43 56.91 18.60
CA LEU A 6 -25.58 55.56 18.12
C LEU A 6 -24.37 55.18 17.21
N LEU A 7 -23.52 54.26 17.64
CA LEU A 7 -22.47 53.69 16.76
C LEU A 7 -23.09 52.58 15.88
N LEU A 8 -23.15 52.81 14.57
CA LEU A 8 -23.44 51.80 13.59
C LEU A 8 -22.20 50.85 13.46
N LEU A 9 -22.34 49.59 13.90
CA LEU A 9 -21.40 48.51 13.54
C LEU A 9 -21.72 48.06 12.11
N ALA A 10 -20.83 48.40 11.18
CA ALA A 10 -20.84 47.80 9.84
C ALA A 10 -20.26 46.38 9.93
N ALA A 11 -21.10 45.37 9.82
CA ALA A 11 -20.69 43.98 9.69
C ALA A 11 -20.12 43.76 8.30
N CYS A 12 -18.79 43.69 8.17
CA CYS A 12 -18.13 43.16 6.97
C CYS A 12 -18.37 41.64 6.87
N ALA A 13 -19.38 41.25 6.10
CA ALA A 13 -19.53 39.87 5.66
C ALA A 13 -18.40 39.58 4.66
N ALA A 14 -17.34 38.92 5.13
CA ALA A 14 -16.35 38.32 4.25
C ALA A 14 -17.04 37.22 3.46
N LEU A 15 -17.34 37.50 2.20
CA LEU A 15 -17.70 36.49 1.20
C LEU A 15 -16.50 35.54 1.05
N ALA A 16 -16.55 34.36 1.69
CA ALA A 16 -15.69 33.26 1.38
C ALA A 16 -16.02 32.83 -0.07
N LEU A 17 -15.20 33.26 -1.00
CA LEU A 17 -15.23 32.74 -2.38
C LEU A 17 -14.95 31.24 -2.27
N PRO A 18 -15.77 30.35 -2.88
CA PRO A 18 -15.44 28.94 -2.97
C PRO A 18 -14.09 28.85 -3.68
N LEU A 19 -13.13 28.09 -3.12
CA LEU A 19 -11.91 27.71 -3.83
C LEU A 19 -12.35 27.14 -5.17
N GLY A 20 -12.14 27.87 -6.25
CA GLY A 20 -12.62 27.52 -7.57
C GLY A 20 -12.10 26.15 -7.96
N ALA A 21 -13.00 25.22 -8.27
CA ALA A 21 -12.62 23.94 -8.83
C ALA A 21 -11.75 24.23 -10.06
N GLN A 22 -10.49 23.77 -10.05
CA GLN A 22 -9.55 24.00 -11.11
C GLN A 22 -10.10 23.33 -12.39
N THR A 23 -10.35 24.11 -13.43
CA THR A 23 -10.85 23.58 -14.72
C THR A 23 -9.67 23.08 -15.56
N PRO A 24 -9.84 22.00 -16.33
CA PRO A 24 -8.80 21.54 -17.26
C PRO A 24 -8.40 22.68 -18.23
N PRO A 25 -7.10 22.81 -18.55
CA PRO A 25 -6.64 23.83 -19.47
C PRO A 25 -7.25 23.64 -20.88
N ALA A 26 -7.37 24.73 -21.65
CA ALA A 26 -7.80 24.65 -23.03
C ALA A 26 -6.85 23.73 -23.83
N GLY A 27 -7.40 22.76 -24.58
CA GLY A 27 -6.63 21.76 -25.30
C GLY A 27 -6.23 20.51 -24.48
N ALA A 28 -6.70 20.37 -23.23
CA ALA A 28 -6.54 19.13 -22.48
C ALA A 28 -7.12 17.92 -23.24
N PRO A 29 -6.48 16.73 -23.13
CA PRO A 29 -7.01 15.53 -23.79
C PRO A 29 -8.38 15.17 -23.21
N LYS A 30 -9.35 14.90 -24.08
CA LYS A 30 -10.70 14.49 -23.65
C LYS A 30 -10.74 13.05 -23.15
N ASN A 31 -9.83 12.21 -23.64
CA ASN A 31 -9.66 10.83 -23.23
C ASN A 31 -8.29 10.68 -22.57
N ILE A 32 -8.26 10.12 -21.37
CA ILE A 32 -7.04 9.83 -20.60
C ILE A 32 -7.07 8.37 -20.24
N VAL A 33 -6.05 7.62 -20.64
CA VAL A 33 -5.84 6.22 -20.29
C VAL A 33 -4.72 6.14 -19.27
N ILE A 34 -5.01 5.60 -18.10
CA ILE A 34 -4.03 5.33 -17.04
C ILE A 34 -3.73 3.83 -17.00
N GLY A 35 -2.48 3.47 -17.30
CA GLY A 35 -2.00 2.11 -17.12
C GLY A 35 -1.83 1.78 -15.64
N LEU A 36 -2.25 0.59 -15.22
CA LEU A 36 -2.05 0.10 -13.86
C LEU A 36 -1.36 -1.27 -13.90
N VAL A 37 -0.13 -1.33 -13.36
CA VAL A 37 0.73 -2.51 -13.34
C VAL A 37 1.13 -2.80 -11.90
N ALA A 38 0.43 -3.72 -11.25
CA ALA A 38 0.77 -4.20 -9.90
C ALA A 38 1.66 -5.45 -9.98
N LYS A 39 2.05 -6.03 -8.82
CA LYS A 39 2.92 -7.21 -8.80
C LYS A 39 2.20 -8.46 -9.30
N SER A 40 0.95 -8.71 -8.87
CA SER A 40 0.16 -9.86 -9.31
C SER A 40 -1.35 -9.57 -9.26
N GLN A 41 -2.11 -10.24 -10.13
CA GLN A 41 -3.58 -10.19 -10.09
C GLN A 41 -4.17 -11.05 -8.97
N SER A 42 -3.48 -12.12 -8.58
CA SER A 42 -3.95 -13.08 -7.59
C SER A 42 -3.95 -12.53 -6.16
N ASN A 43 -3.16 -11.49 -5.87
CA ASN A 43 -3.11 -10.89 -4.54
C ASN A 43 -4.24 -9.87 -4.32
N PRO A 44 -5.12 -10.08 -3.31
CA PRO A 44 -6.27 -9.21 -3.05
C PRO A 44 -5.93 -7.74 -2.75
N VAL A 45 -4.75 -7.43 -2.23
CA VAL A 45 -4.34 -6.03 -1.99
C VAL A 45 -4.31 -5.23 -3.30
N PHE A 46 -3.88 -5.86 -4.40
CA PHE A 46 -3.85 -5.21 -5.71
C PHE A 46 -5.22 -5.17 -6.39
N GLN A 47 -6.14 -6.06 -6.03
CA GLN A 47 -7.54 -5.94 -6.45
C GLN A 47 -8.19 -4.71 -5.81
N ALA A 48 -7.92 -4.44 -4.52
CA ALA A 48 -8.37 -3.22 -3.86
C ALA A 48 -7.76 -1.96 -4.52
N ALA A 49 -6.47 -1.99 -4.86
CA ALA A 49 -5.81 -0.91 -5.60
C ALA A 49 -6.49 -0.66 -6.97
N ARG A 50 -6.85 -1.73 -7.69
CA ARG A 50 -7.59 -1.63 -8.96
C ARG A 50 -8.93 -0.94 -8.77
N VAL A 51 -9.70 -1.31 -7.74
CA VAL A 51 -10.99 -0.66 -7.43
C VAL A 51 -10.77 0.82 -7.14
N GLY A 52 -9.80 1.17 -6.28
CA GLY A 52 -9.47 2.56 -5.98
C GLY A 52 -9.08 3.36 -7.24
N ALA A 53 -8.29 2.78 -8.13
CA ALA A 53 -7.92 3.42 -9.40
C ALA A 53 -9.14 3.68 -10.31
N GLN A 54 -10.06 2.71 -10.39
CA GLN A 54 -11.28 2.84 -11.19
C GLN A 54 -12.23 3.89 -10.60
N ASP A 55 -12.36 3.95 -9.28
CA ASP A 55 -13.18 4.96 -8.60
C ASP A 55 -12.58 6.36 -8.80
N ALA A 56 -11.28 6.55 -8.62
CA ALA A 56 -10.62 7.82 -8.90
C ALA A 56 -10.81 8.26 -10.34
N ALA A 57 -10.67 7.33 -11.32
CA ALA A 57 -10.90 7.63 -12.73
C ALA A 57 -12.34 8.11 -12.98
N LYS A 58 -13.33 7.46 -12.36
CA LYS A 58 -14.75 7.85 -12.43
C LYS A 58 -15.01 9.22 -11.80
N GLU A 59 -14.50 9.44 -10.58
CA GLU A 59 -14.65 10.69 -9.83
C GLU A 59 -14.05 11.87 -10.60
N LEU A 60 -12.82 11.72 -11.10
CA LEU A 60 -12.11 12.74 -11.86
C LEU A 60 -12.71 12.96 -13.24
N SER A 61 -13.27 11.91 -13.88
CA SER A 61 -14.05 12.05 -15.12
C SER A 61 -15.25 12.96 -14.92
N ALA A 62 -16.03 12.71 -13.86
CA ALA A 62 -17.19 13.53 -13.51
C ALA A 62 -16.77 14.96 -13.13
N LYS A 63 -15.71 15.12 -12.35
CA LYS A 63 -15.21 16.43 -11.89
C LYS A 63 -14.76 17.31 -13.04
N TYR A 64 -14.10 16.75 -14.05
CA TYR A 64 -13.46 17.51 -15.11
C TYR A 64 -14.19 17.44 -16.46
N GLY A 65 -15.27 16.66 -16.58
CA GLY A 65 -15.98 16.46 -17.85
C GLY A 65 -15.12 15.75 -18.90
N LEU A 66 -14.27 14.80 -18.47
CA LEU A 66 -13.35 14.04 -19.29
C LEU A 66 -13.72 12.55 -19.27
N ASN A 67 -13.13 11.77 -20.16
CA ASN A 67 -13.20 10.31 -20.14
C ASN A 67 -11.85 9.76 -19.66
N ILE A 68 -11.78 9.41 -18.37
CA ILE A 68 -10.57 8.83 -17.75
C ILE A 68 -10.84 7.35 -17.52
N THR A 69 -9.96 6.49 -18.02
CA THR A 69 -10.08 5.03 -17.93
C THR A 69 -8.80 4.40 -17.38
N VAL A 70 -8.94 3.21 -16.78
CA VAL A 70 -7.82 2.43 -16.26
C VAL A 70 -7.62 1.19 -17.13
N ASP A 71 -6.42 1.06 -17.71
CA ASP A 71 -5.96 -0.15 -18.41
C ASP A 71 -5.12 -1.00 -17.44
N TRP A 72 -5.72 -2.11 -16.95
CA TRP A 72 -5.13 -3.03 -15.99
C TRP A 72 -4.32 -4.10 -16.71
N ARG A 73 -2.97 -3.98 -16.67
CA ARG A 73 -2.03 -4.94 -17.30
C ARG A 73 -1.08 -5.59 -16.30
N THR A 74 -1.63 -5.98 -15.16
CA THR A 74 -0.87 -6.68 -14.12
C THR A 74 -0.70 -8.16 -14.51
N PRO A 75 0.48 -8.78 -14.32
CA PRO A 75 0.68 -10.21 -14.47
C PRO A 75 -0.23 -11.03 -13.53
N ASN A 76 -0.61 -12.25 -13.92
CA ASN A 76 -1.39 -13.14 -13.03
C ASN A 76 -0.62 -13.47 -11.75
N ASP A 77 0.65 -13.84 -11.92
CA ASP A 77 1.59 -14.13 -10.85
C ASP A 77 2.74 -13.12 -10.88
N GLU A 78 3.47 -12.98 -9.78
CA GLU A 78 4.55 -12.03 -9.67
C GLU A 78 5.69 -12.34 -10.65
N ASP A 79 5.92 -11.45 -11.60
CA ASP A 79 6.92 -11.56 -12.65
C ASP A 79 7.38 -10.17 -13.10
N ALA A 80 8.58 -9.80 -12.71
CA ALA A 80 9.14 -8.47 -13.00
C ALA A 80 9.41 -8.23 -14.49
N GLN A 81 9.70 -9.30 -15.28
CA GLN A 81 9.86 -9.17 -16.73
C GLN A 81 8.52 -8.85 -17.40
N LYS A 82 7.47 -9.59 -17.03
CA LYS A 82 6.13 -9.31 -17.53
C LYS A 82 5.62 -7.92 -17.13
N GLN A 83 6.05 -7.41 -15.96
CA GLN A 83 5.76 -6.01 -15.58
C GLN A 83 6.45 -5.02 -16.53
N ALA A 84 7.73 -5.21 -16.83
CA ALA A 84 8.45 -4.37 -17.79
C ALA A 84 7.78 -4.41 -19.18
N ASP A 85 7.46 -5.61 -19.68
CA ASP A 85 6.76 -5.79 -20.96
C ASP A 85 5.38 -5.10 -20.96
N ALA A 86 4.65 -5.15 -19.84
CA ALA A 86 3.34 -4.49 -19.70
C ALA A 86 3.46 -2.96 -19.73
N ILE A 87 4.50 -2.39 -19.10
CA ILE A 87 4.80 -0.95 -19.15
C ILE A 87 5.07 -0.52 -20.61
N GLU A 88 5.92 -1.25 -21.33
CA GLU A 88 6.23 -0.97 -22.75
C GLU A 88 4.98 -1.05 -23.62
N GLN A 89 4.15 -2.08 -23.42
CA GLN A 89 2.89 -2.25 -24.16
C GLN A 89 1.88 -1.12 -23.87
N LEU A 90 1.82 -0.61 -22.62
CA LEU A 90 0.99 0.54 -22.28
C LEU A 90 1.45 1.81 -23.00
N VAL A 91 2.75 2.04 -23.07
CA VAL A 91 3.31 3.18 -23.83
C VAL A 91 2.95 3.06 -25.32
N LEU A 92 3.14 1.89 -25.92
CA LEU A 92 2.79 1.63 -27.32
C LEU A 92 1.28 1.77 -27.59
N ALA A 93 0.44 1.41 -26.62
CA ALA A 93 -1.01 1.58 -26.69
C ALA A 93 -1.48 3.03 -26.47
N GLY A 94 -0.59 3.98 -26.19
CA GLY A 94 -0.90 5.38 -26.01
C GLY A 94 -1.42 5.75 -24.63
N ALA A 95 -1.04 5.02 -23.59
CA ALA A 95 -1.34 5.41 -22.21
C ALA A 95 -0.80 6.82 -21.91
N ASN A 96 -1.59 7.62 -21.19
CA ASN A 96 -1.24 9.00 -20.84
C ASN A 96 -0.45 9.08 -19.52
N GLY A 97 -0.48 8.03 -18.70
CA GLY A 97 0.25 7.89 -17.46
C GLY A 97 0.23 6.45 -16.98
N ILE A 98 1.19 6.04 -16.18
CA ILE A 98 1.31 4.66 -15.69
C ILE A 98 1.59 4.65 -14.18
N ALA A 99 0.83 3.83 -13.45
CA ALA A 99 1.05 3.52 -12.04
C ALA A 99 1.62 2.11 -11.90
N VAL A 100 2.72 1.95 -11.12
CA VAL A 100 3.46 0.68 -11.01
C VAL A 100 3.77 0.33 -9.56
N SER A 101 3.50 -0.91 -9.13
CA SER A 101 4.09 -1.51 -7.94
C SER A 101 5.14 -2.53 -8.34
N CYS A 102 6.41 -2.32 -7.95
CA CYS A 102 7.55 -3.01 -8.54
C CYS A 102 7.87 -4.34 -7.84
N SER A 103 7.86 -5.47 -8.56
CA SER A 103 8.35 -6.77 -8.06
C SER A 103 9.86 -6.80 -7.91
N ASP A 104 10.58 -6.18 -8.85
CA ASP A 104 12.04 -6.01 -8.84
C ASP A 104 12.37 -4.65 -9.45
N ALA A 105 12.84 -3.72 -8.60
CA ALA A 105 13.15 -2.35 -9.02
C ALA A 105 14.19 -2.27 -10.13
N ASN A 106 15.20 -3.16 -10.13
CA ASN A 106 16.25 -3.13 -11.12
C ASN A 106 15.74 -3.56 -12.51
N LYS A 107 14.82 -4.53 -12.56
CA LYS A 107 14.25 -5.03 -13.82
C LYS A 107 13.24 -4.05 -14.43
N VAL A 108 12.42 -3.38 -13.60
CA VAL A 108 11.38 -2.46 -14.13
C VAL A 108 11.89 -1.04 -14.37
N THR A 109 13.00 -0.62 -13.73
CA THR A 109 13.56 0.73 -13.89
C THR A 109 13.80 1.12 -15.36
N PRO A 110 14.38 0.29 -16.24
CA PRO A 110 14.56 0.65 -17.65
C PRO A 110 13.23 0.97 -18.35
N ALA A 111 12.21 0.13 -18.20
CA ALA A 111 10.90 0.35 -18.82
C ALA A 111 10.20 1.61 -18.30
N ILE A 112 10.34 1.91 -16.99
CA ILE A 112 9.85 3.17 -16.41
C ILE A 112 10.57 4.38 -17.03
N ASN A 113 11.90 4.31 -17.16
CA ASN A 113 12.68 5.41 -17.73
C ASN A 113 12.32 5.64 -19.22
N ASP A 114 12.10 4.57 -19.97
CA ASP A 114 11.71 4.68 -21.37
C ASP A 114 10.27 5.24 -21.50
N ALA A 115 9.34 4.86 -20.62
CA ALA A 115 8.01 5.45 -20.59
C ALA A 115 8.08 6.97 -20.35
N VAL A 116 8.85 7.42 -19.36
CA VAL A 116 9.03 8.85 -19.04
C VAL A 116 9.71 9.59 -20.19
N LYS A 117 10.74 9.00 -20.83
CA LYS A 117 11.41 9.57 -22.01
C LYS A 117 10.45 9.74 -23.19
N ASN A 118 9.47 8.87 -23.34
CA ASN A 118 8.41 8.97 -24.34
C ASN A 118 7.26 9.91 -23.91
N GLY A 119 7.41 10.67 -22.82
CA GLY A 119 6.44 11.65 -22.35
C GLY A 119 5.29 11.09 -21.52
N VAL A 120 5.35 9.82 -21.13
CA VAL A 120 4.36 9.16 -20.28
C VAL A 120 4.82 9.25 -18.82
N PRO A 121 4.20 10.09 -17.97
CA PRO A 121 4.56 10.20 -16.56
C PRO A 121 4.28 8.88 -15.82
N VAL A 122 5.17 8.53 -14.88
CA VAL A 122 5.06 7.33 -14.07
C VAL A 122 5.04 7.67 -12.59
N VAL A 123 4.12 7.07 -11.85
CA VAL A 123 4.07 7.02 -10.40
C VAL A 123 4.29 5.58 -9.94
N THR A 124 5.03 5.39 -8.85
CA THR A 124 5.07 4.09 -8.18
C THR A 124 4.17 4.08 -6.94
N PHE A 125 3.69 2.92 -6.55
CA PHE A 125 2.92 2.73 -5.32
C PHE A 125 3.33 1.42 -4.65
N ASP A 126 3.07 1.25 -3.34
CA ASP A 126 3.44 0.06 -2.55
C ASP A 126 4.95 -0.23 -2.61
N SER A 127 5.45 -0.73 -3.71
CA SER A 127 6.86 -1.08 -3.91
C SER A 127 7.50 -0.19 -4.99
N ASP A 128 8.60 0.45 -4.64
CA ASP A 128 9.22 1.53 -5.40
C ASP A 128 10.36 1.09 -6.33
N ALA A 129 10.67 1.93 -7.33
CA ALA A 129 11.89 1.90 -8.11
C ALA A 129 12.65 3.24 -7.95
N PRO A 130 13.38 3.45 -6.85
CA PRO A 130 13.89 4.76 -6.46
C PRO A 130 14.93 5.35 -7.42
N LYS A 131 15.58 4.51 -8.25
CA LYS A 131 16.54 4.94 -9.28
C LYS A 131 15.89 5.26 -10.63
N SER A 132 14.56 5.09 -10.74
CA SER A 132 13.83 5.41 -11.98
C SER A 132 13.44 6.87 -12.07
N ALA A 133 13.02 7.28 -13.29
CA ALA A 133 12.55 8.64 -13.59
C ALA A 133 11.08 8.90 -13.17
N ARG A 134 10.48 8.05 -12.32
CA ARG A 134 9.14 8.30 -11.77
C ARG A 134 9.07 9.64 -11.06
N PHE A 135 7.95 10.35 -11.15
CA PHE A 135 7.82 11.66 -10.51
C PHE A 135 7.28 11.60 -9.07
N ALA A 136 6.64 10.49 -8.67
CA ALA A 136 6.12 10.29 -7.33
C ALA A 136 6.10 8.80 -6.95
N MET A 137 6.09 8.54 -5.65
CA MET A 137 5.85 7.23 -5.01
C MET A 137 4.79 7.44 -3.93
N TYR A 138 3.72 6.62 -3.93
CA TYR A 138 2.69 6.62 -2.89
C TYR A 138 2.70 5.29 -2.12
N GLY A 139 2.88 5.34 -0.81
CA GLY A 139 2.88 4.15 0.04
C GLY A 139 3.34 4.43 1.46
N VAL A 140 3.45 3.41 2.26
CA VAL A 140 3.96 3.50 3.62
C VAL A 140 5.49 3.65 3.62
N ASP A 141 6.04 4.24 4.67
CA ASP A 141 7.48 4.15 4.93
C ASP A 141 7.81 2.73 5.42
N ASP A 142 8.37 1.92 4.53
CA ASP A 142 8.66 0.51 4.78
C ASP A 142 9.64 0.29 5.93
N TYR A 143 10.58 1.22 6.14
CA TYR A 143 11.50 1.11 7.26
C TYR A 143 10.77 1.39 8.58
N LYS A 144 9.95 2.44 8.66
CA LYS A 144 9.09 2.71 9.82
C LYS A 144 8.10 1.56 10.06
N CYS A 145 7.56 0.97 8.99
CA CYS A 145 6.70 -0.21 9.09
C CYS A 145 7.41 -1.38 9.76
N GLY A 146 8.62 -1.71 9.34
CA GLY A 146 9.40 -2.79 9.95
C GLY A 146 9.79 -2.51 11.41
N LEU A 147 10.14 -1.26 11.75
CA LEU A 147 10.36 -0.84 13.15
C LEU A 147 9.09 -1.08 13.98
N LYS A 148 7.93 -0.68 13.46
CA LYS A 148 6.65 -0.84 14.16
C LYS A 148 6.27 -2.30 14.35
N ILE A 149 6.44 -3.16 13.35
CA ILE A 149 6.21 -4.61 13.48
C ILE A 149 6.96 -5.17 14.70
N MET A 150 8.26 -4.85 14.81
CA MET A 150 9.08 -5.41 15.88
C MET A 150 8.79 -4.78 17.24
N ASP A 151 8.57 -3.47 17.29
CA ASP A 151 8.22 -2.75 18.53
C ASP A 151 6.91 -3.28 19.12
N ASP A 152 5.87 -3.47 18.28
CA ASP A 152 4.59 -3.99 18.73
C ASP A 152 4.68 -5.49 19.10
N LEU A 153 5.37 -6.30 18.30
CA LEU A 153 5.59 -7.70 18.62
C LEU A 153 6.35 -7.85 19.96
N ALA A 154 7.34 -7.00 20.21
CA ALA A 154 8.07 -7.01 21.49
C ALA A 154 7.18 -6.68 22.68
N LYS A 155 6.17 -5.81 22.53
CA LYS A 155 5.19 -5.53 23.59
C LYS A 155 4.34 -6.76 23.90
N TYR A 156 3.85 -7.47 22.89
CA TYR A 156 3.08 -8.71 23.06
C TYR A 156 3.92 -9.83 23.65
N LEU A 157 5.21 -9.90 23.32
CA LEU A 157 6.19 -10.84 23.89
C LEU A 157 6.75 -10.40 25.27
N HIS A 158 6.28 -9.26 25.82
CA HIS A 158 6.82 -8.69 27.06
C HIS A 158 8.35 -8.53 27.06
N GLY A 159 8.93 -8.24 25.90
CA GLY A 159 10.36 -8.01 25.70
C GLY A 159 11.23 -9.27 25.69
N GLN A 160 10.66 -10.47 25.64
CA GLN A 160 11.40 -11.74 25.68
C GLN A 160 10.80 -12.74 24.70
N GLY A 161 11.65 -13.48 23.99
CA GLY A 161 11.19 -14.56 23.12
C GLY A 161 12.10 -14.87 21.96
N VAL A 162 11.71 -15.90 21.24
CA VAL A 162 12.36 -16.35 19.99
C VAL A 162 11.46 -15.96 18.82
N VAL A 163 11.98 -15.12 17.93
CA VAL A 163 11.23 -14.52 16.83
C VAL A 163 11.76 -15.00 15.49
N ALA A 164 10.85 -15.35 14.58
CA ALA A 164 11.13 -15.57 13.18
C ALA A 164 10.56 -14.43 12.34
N ILE A 165 11.25 -14.05 11.26
CA ILE A 165 10.74 -13.10 10.27
C ILE A 165 10.20 -13.89 9.08
N LEU A 166 8.93 -13.68 8.71
CA LEU A 166 8.37 -14.18 7.46
C LEU A 166 8.46 -13.09 6.40
N ALA A 167 9.16 -13.37 5.31
CA ALA A 167 9.35 -12.44 4.22
C ALA A 167 8.95 -13.10 2.88
N GLY A 168 8.40 -12.30 1.98
CA GLY A 168 8.04 -12.73 0.63
C GLY A 168 9.24 -12.75 -0.32
N ASN A 169 9.10 -12.09 -1.47
CA ASN A 169 10.15 -12.00 -2.46
C ASN A 169 11.36 -11.19 -1.93
N GLN A 170 12.52 -11.85 -1.87
CA GLN A 170 13.76 -11.21 -1.41
C GLN A 170 14.29 -10.09 -2.31
N ASN A 171 13.77 -9.93 -3.54
CA ASN A 171 14.17 -8.87 -4.47
C ASN A 171 13.24 -7.63 -4.39
N ALA A 172 12.12 -7.71 -3.67
CA ALA A 172 11.20 -6.61 -3.52
C ALA A 172 11.75 -5.55 -2.53
N PRO A 173 11.95 -4.30 -2.98
CA PRO A 173 12.61 -3.27 -2.15
C PRO A 173 11.88 -2.92 -0.86
N ASN A 174 10.54 -2.90 -0.88
CA ASN A 174 9.71 -2.66 0.29
C ASN A 174 9.93 -3.75 1.35
N LEU A 175 9.95 -5.03 0.95
CA LEU A 175 10.11 -6.16 1.85
C LEU A 175 11.53 -6.21 2.45
N GLN A 176 12.56 -5.90 1.66
CA GLN A 176 13.93 -5.79 2.17
C GLN A 176 14.05 -4.74 3.26
N LYS A 177 13.45 -3.55 3.08
CA LYS A 177 13.45 -2.48 4.08
C LYS A 177 12.72 -2.89 5.35
N ARG A 178 11.53 -3.51 5.24
CA ARG A 178 10.78 -4.00 6.40
C ARG A 178 11.57 -5.04 7.18
N ALA A 179 12.13 -6.06 6.52
CA ALA A 179 12.94 -7.09 7.18
C ALA A 179 14.20 -6.53 7.85
N GLN A 180 14.87 -5.56 7.22
CA GLN A 180 16.02 -4.88 7.82
C GLN A 180 15.60 -4.11 9.08
N ALA A 181 14.51 -3.38 9.03
CA ALA A 181 14.02 -2.58 10.14
C ALA A 181 13.57 -3.43 11.34
N VAL A 182 12.93 -4.60 11.09
CA VAL A 182 12.63 -5.58 12.15
C VAL A 182 13.90 -6.00 12.88
N ARG A 183 14.98 -6.30 12.13
CA ARG A 183 16.27 -6.68 12.74
C ARG A 183 16.93 -5.54 13.50
N ASP A 184 16.80 -4.32 13.01
CA ASP A 184 17.37 -3.14 13.65
C ASP A 184 16.64 -2.78 14.94
N GLU A 185 15.31 -2.86 14.93
CA GLU A 185 14.48 -2.59 16.10
C GLU A 185 14.67 -3.65 17.20
N ALA A 186 14.82 -4.92 16.82
CA ALA A 186 15.05 -6.03 17.76
C ALA A 186 16.28 -5.80 18.65
N LYS A 187 17.28 -5.04 18.19
CA LYS A 187 18.48 -4.71 19.00
C LYS A 187 18.16 -3.92 20.28
N LYS A 188 16.99 -3.29 20.36
CA LYS A 188 16.52 -2.58 21.56
C LYS A 188 15.97 -3.54 22.64
N TYR A 189 15.71 -4.79 22.27
CA TYR A 189 15.09 -5.80 23.12
C TYR A 189 16.04 -6.97 23.36
N PRO A 190 16.98 -6.87 24.34
CA PRO A 190 18.01 -7.89 24.55
C PRO A 190 17.48 -9.26 24.95
N GLY A 191 16.22 -9.36 25.39
CA GLY A 191 15.52 -10.61 25.66
C GLY A 191 14.90 -11.28 24.44
N ILE A 192 14.95 -10.63 23.26
CA ILE A 192 14.41 -11.16 22.02
C ILE A 192 15.54 -11.64 21.11
N THR A 193 15.44 -12.87 20.62
CA THR A 193 16.36 -13.45 19.65
C THR A 193 15.63 -13.65 18.32
N ILE A 194 16.12 -13.03 17.25
CA ILE A 194 15.67 -13.35 15.87
C ILE A 194 16.51 -14.53 15.38
N ILE A 195 15.83 -15.65 15.06
CA ILE A 195 16.52 -16.86 14.58
C ILE A 195 16.90 -16.74 13.10
N ASP A 196 15.96 -16.33 12.25
CA ASP A 196 16.24 -16.11 10.81
C ASP A 196 15.12 -15.32 10.13
N THR A 197 15.32 -15.07 8.81
CA THR A 197 14.32 -14.58 7.88
C THR A 197 14.00 -15.67 6.85
N TYR A 198 12.74 -16.06 6.79
CA TYR A 198 12.25 -17.12 5.94
C TYR A 198 11.50 -16.53 4.73
N TYR A 199 12.01 -16.84 3.55
CA TYR A 199 11.47 -16.38 2.28
C TYR A 199 10.54 -17.41 1.66
N HIS A 200 9.55 -16.94 0.91
CA HIS A 200 8.58 -17.76 0.18
C HIS A 200 8.12 -17.04 -1.08
N LYS A 201 7.46 -17.74 -1.97
CA LYS A 201 6.68 -17.08 -3.03
C LYS A 201 5.51 -16.34 -2.39
N GLU A 202 5.16 -15.17 -2.94
CA GLU A 202 4.07 -14.33 -2.39
C GLU A 202 2.69 -14.93 -2.70
N THR A 203 2.52 -16.23 -2.47
CA THR A 203 1.22 -16.90 -2.49
C THR A 203 0.80 -17.31 -1.08
N PRO A 204 -0.51 -17.33 -0.77
CA PRO A 204 -0.99 -17.73 0.56
C PRO A 204 -0.56 -19.15 0.94
N GLN A 205 -0.57 -20.06 -0.03
CA GLN A 205 -0.24 -21.48 0.16
C GLN A 205 1.25 -21.69 0.47
N ASP A 206 2.14 -21.09 -0.32
CA ASP A 206 3.59 -21.20 -0.09
C ASP A 206 3.98 -20.55 1.24
N ALA A 207 3.35 -19.42 1.59
CA ALA A 207 3.56 -18.74 2.86
C ALA A 207 3.11 -19.58 4.07
N ALA A 208 1.90 -20.16 4.01
CA ALA A 208 1.37 -21.01 5.07
C ALA A 208 2.22 -22.28 5.25
N ALA A 209 2.63 -22.91 4.14
CA ALA A 209 3.52 -24.06 4.16
C ALA A 209 4.90 -23.73 4.77
N LYS A 210 5.44 -22.53 4.48
CA LYS A 210 6.70 -22.08 5.06
C LYS A 210 6.59 -21.86 6.56
N VAL A 211 5.51 -21.26 7.04
CA VAL A 211 5.26 -21.09 8.49
C VAL A 211 5.18 -22.45 9.18
N GLU A 212 4.43 -23.41 8.61
CA GLU A 212 4.30 -24.75 9.15
C GLU A 212 5.64 -25.50 9.20
N GLU A 213 6.43 -25.48 8.12
CA GLU A 213 7.77 -26.05 8.01
C GLU A 213 8.70 -25.51 9.12
N VAL A 214 8.72 -24.18 9.28
CA VAL A 214 9.59 -23.52 10.24
C VAL A 214 9.17 -23.83 11.67
N MET A 215 7.88 -23.83 11.99
CA MET A 215 7.39 -24.18 13.33
C MET A 215 7.66 -25.62 13.71
N GLN A 216 7.68 -26.54 12.73
CA GLN A 216 8.08 -27.94 12.98
C GLN A 216 9.57 -28.06 13.28
N ALA A 217 10.41 -27.28 12.59
CA ALA A 217 11.86 -27.26 12.80
C ALA A 217 12.28 -26.48 14.06
N HIS A 218 11.52 -25.49 14.46
CA HIS A 218 11.82 -24.51 15.50
C HIS A 218 10.62 -24.34 16.45
N PRO A 219 10.27 -25.36 17.26
CA PRO A 219 9.16 -25.30 18.21
C PRO A 219 9.37 -24.30 19.35
N GLU A 220 10.58 -23.78 19.50
CA GLU A 220 10.93 -22.71 20.46
C GLU A 220 10.45 -21.32 20.02
N ILE A 221 9.96 -21.12 18.79
CA ILE A 221 9.47 -19.84 18.32
C ILE A 221 8.24 -19.42 19.14
N THR A 222 8.31 -18.22 19.72
CA THR A 222 7.24 -17.59 20.48
C THR A 222 6.62 -16.40 19.75
N GLY A 223 7.24 -15.93 18.66
CA GLY A 223 6.76 -14.78 17.90
C GLY A 223 7.09 -14.81 16.41
N TRP A 224 6.17 -14.28 15.60
CA TRP A 224 6.37 -14.05 14.17
C TRP A 224 6.25 -12.58 13.81
N ALA A 225 7.30 -12.03 13.23
CA ALA A 225 7.29 -10.76 12.53
C ALA A 225 6.99 -11.02 11.04
N MET A 226 5.71 -10.91 10.64
CA MET A 226 5.30 -11.14 9.27
C MET A 226 5.29 -9.80 8.52
N ILE A 227 6.27 -9.58 7.64
CA ILE A 227 6.41 -8.31 6.90
C ILE A 227 5.40 -8.15 5.74
N GLY A 228 4.50 -9.10 5.60
CA GLY A 228 3.29 -9.14 4.78
C GLY A 228 2.39 -10.28 5.25
N GLY A 229 1.10 -10.15 5.04
CA GLY A 229 0.07 -11.03 5.62
C GLY A 229 -0.24 -12.32 4.86
N TRP A 230 0.56 -12.72 3.88
CA TRP A 230 0.23 -13.80 2.93
C TRP A 230 -0.31 -15.09 3.54
N PRO A 231 0.24 -15.68 4.64
CA PRO A 231 -0.33 -16.91 5.19
C PRO A 231 -1.73 -16.69 5.75
N LEU A 232 -2.02 -15.47 6.22
CA LEU A 232 -3.31 -15.11 6.83
C LEU A 232 -4.41 -14.83 5.78
N PHE A 233 -4.07 -14.83 4.48
CA PHE A 233 -5.07 -14.72 3.40
C PHE A 233 -5.85 -16.02 3.20
N THR A 234 -5.47 -17.12 3.91
CA THR A 234 -6.20 -18.37 3.97
C THR A 234 -6.72 -18.63 5.37
N THR A 235 -7.67 -19.55 5.50
CA THR A 235 -8.11 -20.09 6.80
C THR A 235 -7.12 -21.15 7.29
N ASN A 236 -6.94 -21.26 8.63
CA ASN A 236 -6.15 -22.31 9.27
C ASN A 236 -4.64 -22.34 8.90
N ALA A 237 -4.03 -21.20 8.56
CA ALA A 237 -2.60 -21.12 8.31
C ALA A 237 -1.77 -21.30 9.59
N LEU A 238 -2.28 -20.86 10.74
CA LEU A 238 -1.60 -20.97 12.03
C LEU A 238 -2.08 -22.24 12.74
N LYS A 239 -1.13 -23.17 13.01
CA LYS A 239 -1.41 -24.52 13.51
C LYS A 239 -1.25 -24.67 15.04
N TRP A 240 -1.00 -23.59 15.75
CA TRP A 240 -0.88 -23.55 17.20
C TRP A 240 -2.16 -23.01 17.85
N PRO A 241 -2.38 -23.23 19.15
CA PRO A 241 -3.52 -22.63 19.87
C PRO A 241 -3.41 -21.10 19.93
N PRO A 242 -4.55 -20.36 19.91
CA PRO A 242 -4.53 -18.90 20.07
C PRO A 242 -3.79 -18.46 21.32
N GLY A 243 -3.00 -17.39 21.20
CA GLY A 243 -2.25 -16.80 22.33
C GLY A 243 -1.00 -17.58 22.78
N THR A 244 -0.57 -18.62 22.04
CA THR A 244 0.68 -19.37 22.37
C THR A 244 1.88 -18.90 21.56
N VAL A 245 1.67 -18.29 20.41
CA VAL A 245 2.69 -17.66 19.59
C VAL A 245 2.13 -16.31 19.13
N GLU A 246 2.85 -15.24 19.43
CA GLU A 246 2.43 -13.89 19.08
C GLU A 246 2.76 -13.57 17.61
N VAL A 247 1.87 -12.88 16.94
CA VAL A 247 2.02 -12.55 15.51
C VAL A 247 1.68 -11.08 15.28
N VAL A 248 2.61 -10.32 14.72
CA VAL A 248 2.31 -9.01 14.12
C VAL A 248 2.55 -9.13 12.63
N ALA A 249 1.54 -8.81 11.83
CA ALA A 249 1.61 -8.93 10.38
C ALA A 249 1.20 -7.63 9.68
N VAL A 250 1.73 -7.43 8.47
CA VAL A 250 1.30 -6.33 7.59
C VAL A 250 0.11 -6.79 6.76
N ASP A 251 -0.72 -5.83 6.39
CA ASP A 251 -2.03 -5.94 5.77
C ASP A 251 -3.15 -6.24 6.78
N ALA A 252 -4.40 -6.16 6.33
CA ALA A 252 -5.58 -6.48 7.13
C ALA A 252 -6.76 -6.79 6.20
N LEU A 253 -6.58 -7.76 5.31
CA LEU A 253 -7.64 -8.22 4.42
C LEU A 253 -8.77 -8.93 5.18
N PRO A 254 -9.95 -9.10 4.58
CA PRO A 254 -11.09 -9.74 5.25
C PRO A 254 -10.76 -11.09 5.91
N ALA A 255 -9.94 -11.92 5.26
CA ALA A 255 -9.52 -13.21 5.82
C ALA A 255 -8.63 -13.05 7.06
N GLU A 256 -7.74 -12.05 7.07
CA GLU A 256 -6.83 -11.77 8.19
C GLU A 256 -7.57 -11.29 9.44
N LEU A 257 -8.64 -10.51 9.27
CA LEU A 257 -9.44 -9.99 10.38
C LEU A 257 -10.06 -11.11 11.23
N ALA A 258 -10.27 -12.30 10.63
CA ALA A 258 -10.75 -13.47 11.37
C ALA A 258 -9.71 -13.96 12.39
N TYR A 259 -8.41 -13.84 12.11
CA TYR A 259 -7.36 -14.23 13.06
C TYR A 259 -7.30 -13.31 14.27
N ILE A 260 -7.59 -12.00 14.11
CA ILE A 260 -7.77 -11.08 15.25
C ILE A 260 -8.97 -11.50 16.09
N ARG A 261 -10.14 -11.72 15.45
CA ARG A 261 -11.37 -12.11 16.15
C ARG A 261 -11.20 -13.40 16.94
N ASN A 262 -10.45 -14.34 16.40
CA ASN A 262 -10.20 -15.65 17.00
C ASN A 262 -8.99 -15.68 17.96
N GLY A 263 -8.31 -14.55 18.19
CA GLY A 263 -7.21 -14.43 19.15
C GLY A 263 -5.89 -15.06 18.72
N TYR A 264 -5.69 -15.33 17.43
CA TYR A 264 -4.41 -15.82 16.90
C TYR A 264 -3.40 -14.69 16.63
N VAL A 265 -3.91 -13.52 16.24
CA VAL A 265 -3.10 -12.35 15.87
C VAL A 265 -3.58 -11.17 16.70
N PRO A 266 -2.78 -10.63 17.60
CA PRO A 266 -3.16 -9.48 18.41
C PRO A 266 -3.25 -8.19 17.60
N GLU A 267 -2.44 -8.04 16.55
CA GLU A 267 -2.39 -6.82 15.75
C GLU A 267 -2.00 -7.09 14.30
N LEU A 268 -2.70 -6.41 13.41
CA LEU A 268 -2.36 -6.27 12.00
C LEU A 268 -2.02 -4.80 11.70
N LEU A 269 -1.06 -4.57 10.85
CA LEU A 269 -0.66 -3.24 10.39
C LEU A 269 -1.19 -3.02 8.97
N ALA A 270 -2.39 -2.45 8.88
CA ALA A 270 -3.10 -2.27 7.62
C ALA A 270 -2.47 -1.19 6.75
N GLN A 271 -2.17 -1.54 5.50
CA GLN A 271 -1.86 -0.60 4.43
C GLN A 271 -3.16 -0.14 3.76
N GLN A 272 -3.18 1.10 3.27
CA GLN A 272 -4.36 1.64 2.58
C GLN A 272 -4.35 1.20 1.11
N CYS A 273 -4.55 -0.11 0.86
CA CYS A 273 -4.40 -0.71 -0.47
C CYS A 273 -5.34 -0.10 -1.53
N TYR A 274 -6.55 0.29 -1.16
CA TYR A 274 -7.46 1.02 -2.06
C TYR A 274 -6.87 2.37 -2.49
N GLU A 275 -6.27 3.10 -1.54
CA GLU A 275 -5.67 4.41 -1.81
C GLU A 275 -4.44 4.31 -2.72
N TRP A 276 -3.75 3.17 -2.79
CA TRP A 276 -2.65 2.98 -3.75
C TRP A 276 -3.08 3.29 -5.18
N GLY A 277 -4.23 2.77 -5.57
CA GLY A 277 -4.78 3.04 -6.91
C GLY A 277 -5.41 4.43 -7.01
N HIS A 278 -6.20 4.82 -6.02
CA HIS A 278 -6.93 6.09 -6.03
C HIS A 278 -5.98 7.29 -6.08
N GLN A 279 -4.97 7.32 -5.22
CA GLN A 279 -3.99 8.40 -5.18
C GLN A 279 -3.06 8.39 -6.40
N SER A 280 -2.67 7.20 -6.89
CA SER A 280 -1.85 7.10 -8.09
C SER A 280 -2.53 7.69 -9.31
N VAL A 281 -3.81 7.40 -9.53
CA VAL A 281 -4.59 7.98 -10.63
C VAL A 281 -4.75 9.49 -10.44
N THR A 282 -5.01 9.94 -9.21
CA THR A 282 -5.13 11.37 -8.90
C THR A 282 -3.84 12.13 -9.20
N LEU A 283 -2.69 11.62 -8.74
CA LEU A 283 -1.37 12.21 -9.00
C LEU A 283 -1.06 12.26 -10.51
N LEU A 284 -1.38 11.19 -11.25
CA LEU A 284 -1.17 11.14 -12.70
C LEU A 284 -2.05 12.12 -13.44
N VAL A 285 -3.34 12.22 -13.11
CA VAL A 285 -4.27 13.16 -13.74
C VAL A 285 -3.85 14.61 -13.44
N ASP A 286 -3.46 14.93 -12.22
CA ASP A 286 -2.92 16.24 -11.84
C ASP A 286 -1.65 16.57 -12.65
N LYS A 287 -0.74 15.61 -12.82
CA LYS A 287 0.46 15.77 -13.65
C LYS A 287 0.14 15.98 -15.11
N ILE A 288 -0.80 15.23 -15.68
CA ILE A 288 -1.19 15.30 -17.08
C ILE A 288 -1.88 16.64 -17.38
N LEU A 289 -2.89 17.00 -16.58
CA LEU A 289 -3.72 18.18 -16.84
C LEU A 289 -3.05 19.48 -16.41
N PHE A 290 -2.46 19.51 -15.24
CA PHE A 290 -2.01 20.76 -14.59
C PHE A 290 -0.49 20.85 -14.43
N LYS A 291 0.26 19.86 -14.91
CA LYS A 291 1.73 19.75 -14.70
C LYS A 291 2.12 19.77 -13.21
N LYS A 292 1.15 19.50 -12.34
CA LYS A 292 1.34 19.47 -10.88
C LYS A 292 2.02 18.18 -10.47
N GLN A 293 2.85 18.26 -9.46
CA GLN A 293 3.47 17.09 -8.79
C GLN A 293 3.59 17.39 -7.30
N PRO A 294 3.73 16.38 -6.44
CA PRO A 294 3.92 16.59 -5.01
C PRO A 294 5.27 17.27 -4.73
N ASP A 295 5.36 18.00 -3.62
CA ASP A 295 6.58 18.70 -3.19
C ASP A 295 7.73 17.72 -2.90
N GLN A 296 7.39 16.52 -2.43
CA GLN A 296 8.32 15.43 -2.21
C GLN A 296 7.95 14.25 -3.13
N VAL A 297 8.95 13.55 -3.67
CA VAL A 297 8.73 12.37 -4.50
C VAL A 297 7.98 11.28 -3.73
N PHE A 298 8.32 11.10 -2.45
CA PHE A 298 7.64 10.17 -1.56
C PHE A 298 6.42 10.84 -0.90
N VAL A 299 5.25 10.31 -1.20
CA VAL A 299 3.95 10.68 -0.60
C VAL A 299 3.57 9.59 0.38
N GLU A 300 3.80 9.85 1.66
CA GLU A 300 3.61 8.87 2.73
C GLU A 300 2.12 8.57 2.94
N SER A 301 1.79 7.30 2.97
CA SER A 301 0.50 6.75 3.36
C SER A 301 0.55 6.32 4.82
N GLU A 302 -0.54 6.51 5.55
CA GLU A 302 -0.66 6.08 6.94
C GLU A 302 -0.72 4.55 7.04
N LEU A 303 -0.01 3.99 8.03
CA LEU A 303 -0.09 2.59 8.44
C LEU A 303 -1.06 2.50 9.63
N ILE A 304 -2.15 1.75 9.48
CA ILE A 304 -3.26 1.71 10.44
C ILE A 304 -3.15 0.43 11.30
N PRO A 305 -2.91 0.55 12.62
CA PRO A 305 -3.01 -0.60 13.52
C PRO A 305 -4.44 -1.11 13.62
N VAL A 306 -4.63 -2.41 13.38
CA VAL A 306 -5.91 -3.10 13.52
C VAL A 306 -5.79 -4.15 14.61
N THR A 307 -6.56 -3.96 15.66
CA THR A 307 -6.61 -4.83 16.85
C THR A 307 -8.04 -5.28 17.13
N LYS A 308 -8.25 -6.04 18.18
CA LYS A 308 -9.59 -6.46 18.61
C LYS A 308 -10.53 -5.27 18.89
N ASP A 309 -9.97 -4.11 19.26
CA ASP A 309 -10.77 -2.93 19.62
C ASP A 309 -11.40 -2.22 18.42
N ASN A 310 -10.76 -2.31 17.23
CA ASN A 310 -11.21 -1.58 16.04
C ASN A 310 -11.48 -2.46 14.82
N VAL A 311 -11.27 -3.78 14.89
CA VAL A 311 -11.42 -4.71 13.76
C VAL A 311 -12.80 -4.62 13.10
N GLU A 312 -13.87 -4.44 13.86
CA GLU A 312 -15.23 -4.34 13.32
C GLU A 312 -15.49 -3.00 12.60
N ALA A 313 -14.91 -1.91 13.10
CA ALA A 313 -14.98 -0.64 12.40
C ALA A 313 -14.14 -0.66 11.11
N PHE A 314 -12.92 -1.22 11.19
CA PHE A 314 -12.02 -1.33 10.06
C PHE A 314 -12.59 -2.23 8.95
N SER A 315 -13.24 -3.35 9.32
CA SER A 315 -13.78 -4.32 8.36
C SER A 315 -14.77 -3.71 7.35
N LYS A 316 -15.48 -2.65 7.74
CA LYS A 316 -16.45 -1.95 6.87
C LYS A 316 -15.81 -1.29 5.65
N ASN A 317 -14.51 -0.99 5.70
CA ASN A 317 -13.80 -0.43 4.55
C ASN A 317 -13.78 -1.40 3.37
N TRP A 318 -13.77 -2.70 3.66
CA TRP A 318 -13.72 -3.74 2.64
C TRP A 318 -15.01 -3.86 1.81
N ASP A 319 -16.16 -3.38 2.33
CA ASP A 319 -17.41 -3.30 1.56
C ASP A 319 -17.24 -2.39 0.33
N LYS A 320 -16.43 -1.33 0.45
CA LYS A 320 -16.06 -0.43 -0.64
C LYS A 320 -14.87 -0.96 -1.45
N TRP A 321 -13.85 -1.47 -0.77
CA TRP A 321 -12.56 -1.81 -1.39
C TRP A 321 -12.60 -3.10 -2.21
N LEU A 322 -13.49 -4.02 -1.88
CA LEU A 322 -13.72 -5.29 -2.61
C LEU A 322 -15.23 -5.61 -2.67
N PRO A 323 -16.04 -4.84 -3.40
CA PRO A 323 -17.51 -4.90 -3.33
C PRO A 323 -18.14 -6.21 -3.85
N ASN A 324 -17.37 -7.12 -4.46
CA ASN A 324 -17.86 -8.34 -5.11
C ASN A 324 -17.26 -9.63 -4.54
N LYS A 325 -16.90 -9.65 -3.26
CA LYS A 325 -16.42 -10.86 -2.59
C LYS A 325 -17.38 -11.38 -1.54
#